data_a878f83a11db060c52fb14a6e3ff520b
#
_entry.id   a878f83a11db060c52fb14a6e3ff520b
#
_cell.length_a   1.000
_cell.length_b   1.000
_cell.length_c   1.000
_cell.angle_alpha   90.00
_cell.angle_beta   90.00
_cell.angle_gamma   90.00
#
_symmetry.space_group_name_H-M   'P 1'
#
loop_
_entity.id
_entity.type
_entity.pdbx_description
1 polymer ?
#
loop_
_entity_poly.entity_id
_entity_poly.type
_entity_poly.pdbx_seq_one_letter_code
_entity_poly.pdbx_strand_id
1 'polypeptide(L)'
;MTSIRKHFRWGSLALGFALAGTTLTADPIADFGRWIARYEAAPVEARPGLEAKGVRLAKRRQPAMRRLIATQPHLALPCAVPRLAELPEPVARHLEQHAEGLAEYTVTVACGGPGHRTCKVERMLELNGQRLTPRWLGRRAHLGSKSGLPVHGIVLGGQMAIADEPARALDAAEKSALGLPANQTVLSLAGARRAFDLGWLRNRIGGSDAEVAEAASG
;
A
#
# COMPACT_ATOMS: atom_id res chain seq x y z
N MET A 1 11.69 -43.46 -69.48
CA MET A 1 11.81 -42.31 -68.54
C MET A 1 10.44 -42.02 -67.98
N THR A 2 10.14 -42.55 -66.80
CA THR A 2 8.79 -42.55 -66.20
C THR A 2 8.84 -41.72 -64.93
N SER A 3 8.17 -40.59 -64.95
CA SER A 3 8.13 -39.63 -63.84
C SER A 3 6.97 -39.99 -62.87
N ILE A 4 7.34 -40.35 -61.64
CA ILE A 4 6.38 -40.65 -60.55
C ILE A 4 6.12 -39.38 -59.79
N ARG A 5 4.93 -38.77 -59.90
CA ARG A 5 4.48 -37.68 -59.08
C ARG A 5 3.88 -38.26 -57.77
N LYS A 6 4.55 -38.03 -56.64
CA LYS A 6 4.01 -38.30 -55.29
C LYS A 6 3.10 -37.15 -54.84
N HIS A 7 1.80 -37.44 -54.75
CA HIS A 7 0.82 -36.57 -54.12
C HIS A 7 0.98 -36.66 -52.59
N PHE A 8 1.44 -35.60 -51.98
CA PHE A 8 1.50 -35.43 -50.53
C PHE A 8 0.19 -34.80 -50.07
N ARG A 9 -0.69 -35.58 -49.44
CA ARG A 9 -1.95 -35.08 -48.82
C ARG A 9 -1.61 -34.51 -47.45
N TRP A 10 -1.72 -33.20 -47.27
CA TRP A 10 -1.67 -32.52 -46.01
C TRP A 10 -3.03 -32.72 -45.29
N GLY A 11 -3.03 -33.53 -44.25
CA GLY A 11 -4.14 -33.62 -43.32
C GLY A 11 -4.17 -32.40 -42.43
N SER A 12 -5.23 -31.56 -42.59
CA SER A 12 -5.46 -30.43 -41.69
C SER A 12 -5.91 -30.94 -40.32
N LEU A 13 -5.01 -30.98 -39.37
CA LEU A 13 -5.31 -31.10 -37.95
C LEU A 13 -5.79 -29.74 -37.45
N ALA A 14 -7.11 -29.56 -37.38
CA ALA A 14 -7.72 -28.43 -36.68
C ALA A 14 -7.51 -28.62 -35.16
N LEU A 15 -6.48 -27.99 -34.63
CA LEU A 15 -6.26 -27.88 -33.19
C LEU A 15 -7.30 -26.85 -32.67
N GLY A 16 -8.38 -27.35 -32.10
CA GLY A 16 -9.36 -26.54 -31.40
C GLY A 16 -8.71 -25.97 -30.13
N PHE A 17 -8.26 -24.73 -30.19
CA PHE A 17 -7.92 -23.94 -29.01
C PHE A 17 -9.23 -23.61 -28.29
N ALA A 18 -9.55 -24.38 -27.24
CA ALA A 18 -10.54 -24.00 -26.25
C ALA A 18 -9.96 -22.76 -25.53
N LEU A 19 -10.41 -21.56 -25.94
CA LEU A 19 -10.27 -20.36 -25.17
C LEU A 19 -11.04 -20.55 -23.87
N ALA A 20 -10.34 -21.08 -22.83
CA ALA A 20 -10.79 -20.98 -21.46
C ALA A 20 -11.01 -19.49 -21.20
N GLY A 21 -12.28 -19.06 -21.21
CA GLY A 21 -12.67 -17.70 -20.87
C GLY A 21 -12.21 -17.42 -19.44
N THR A 22 -11.04 -16.81 -19.28
CA THR A 22 -10.65 -16.14 -18.05
C THR A 22 -11.66 -15.03 -17.88
N THR A 23 -12.69 -15.26 -17.07
CA THR A 23 -13.51 -14.19 -16.52
C THR A 23 -12.53 -13.24 -15.85
N LEU A 24 -12.30 -12.09 -16.48
CA LEU A 24 -11.59 -10.95 -15.87
C LEU A 24 -12.40 -10.58 -14.62
N THR A 25 -12.07 -11.22 -13.50
CA THR A 25 -12.60 -10.82 -12.21
C THR A 25 -12.17 -9.38 -12.01
N ALA A 26 -13.12 -8.45 -12.05
CA ALA A 26 -12.87 -7.04 -11.89
C ALA A 26 -12.09 -6.83 -10.59
N ASP A 27 -10.86 -6.30 -10.68
CA ASP A 27 -10.03 -5.99 -9.52
C ASP A 27 -10.64 -4.78 -8.78
N PRO A 28 -11.21 -4.97 -7.58
CA PRO A 28 -11.88 -3.89 -6.86
C PRO A 28 -10.96 -2.72 -6.52
N ILE A 29 -9.65 -2.97 -6.37
CA ILE A 29 -8.65 -1.94 -6.06
C ILE A 29 -8.40 -1.09 -7.29
N ALA A 30 -8.13 -1.72 -8.44
CA ALA A 30 -7.92 -1.01 -9.70
C ALA A 30 -9.19 -0.30 -10.18
N ASP A 31 -10.38 -0.90 -10.00
CA ASP A 31 -11.67 -0.26 -10.35
C ASP A 31 -11.88 1.03 -9.58
N PHE A 32 -11.58 1.01 -8.28
CA PHE A 32 -11.70 2.19 -7.43
C PHE A 32 -10.65 3.26 -7.81
N GLY A 33 -9.40 2.86 -8.09
CA GLY A 33 -8.35 3.77 -8.56
C GLY A 33 -8.75 4.52 -9.83
N ARG A 34 -9.34 3.82 -10.81
CA ARG A 34 -9.88 4.47 -12.03
C ARG A 34 -11.02 5.45 -11.74
N TRP A 35 -11.84 5.13 -10.75
CA TRP A 35 -12.90 6.04 -10.33
C TRP A 35 -12.33 7.30 -9.67
N ILE A 36 -11.34 7.19 -8.77
CA ILE A 36 -10.67 8.36 -8.15
C ILE A 36 -10.13 9.28 -9.24
N ALA A 37 -9.32 8.77 -10.15
CA ALA A 37 -8.73 9.57 -11.23
C ALA A 37 -9.80 10.32 -12.04
N ARG A 38 -10.95 9.68 -12.32
CA ARG A 38 -12.08 10.32 -12.99
C ARG A 38 -12.77 11.37 -12.12
N TYR A 39 -12.91 11.10 -10.83
CA TYR A 39 -13.57 12.02 -9.87
C TYR A 39 -12.75 13.30 -9.69
N GLU A 40 -11.43 13.17 -9.53
CA GLU A 40 -10.51 14.30 -9.39
C GLU A 40 -10.45 15.17 -10.67
N ALA A 41 -10.48 14.53 -11.84
CA ALA A 41 -10.49 15.22 -13.14
C ALA A 41 -11.84 15.86 -13.49
N ALA A 42 -12.92 15.51 -12.77
CA ALA A 42 -14.25 16.05 -13.05
C ALA A 42 -14.43 17.47 -12.52
N PRO A 43 -15.13 18.36 -13.26
CA PRO A 43 -15.57 19.64 -12.74
C PRO A 43 -16.37 19.45 -11.44
N VAL A 44 -16.29 20.43 -10.54
CA VAL A 44 -16.93 20.36 -9.20
C VAL A 44 -18.43 20.08 -9.32
N GLU A 45 -19.10 20.68 -10.30
CA GLU A 45 -20.54 20.53 -10.56
C GLU A 45 -20.93 19.11 -10.99
N ALA A 46 -20.00 18.37 -11.61
CA ALA A 46 -20.24 17.00 -12.08
C ALA A 46 -19.95 15.94 -11.01
N ARG A 47 -19.20 16.27 -9.96
CA ARG A 47 -18.77 15.34 -8.91
C ARG A 47 -19.92 14.66 -8.17
N PRO A 48 -21.02 15.34 -7.80
CA PRO A 48 -22.15 14.71 -7.12
C PRO A 48 -22.73 13.52 -7.91
N GLY A 49 -22.76 13.60 -9.25
CA GLY A 49 -23.21 12.50 -10.11
C GLY A 49 -22.33 11.25 -10.07
N LEU A 50 -21.09 11.36 -9.58
CA LEU A 50 -20.13 10.25 -9.48
C LEU A 50 -20.13 9.57 -8.09
N GLU A 51 -20.69 10.22 -7.05
CA GLU A 51 -20.58 9.77 -5.66
C GLU A 51 -21.21 8.40 -5.41
N ALA A 52 -22.42 8.16 -5.87
CA ALA A 52 -23.11 6.89 -5.67
C ALA A 52 -22.32 5.71 -6.25
N LYS A 53 -21.63 5.92 -7.38
CA LYS A 53 -20.71 4.92 -7.95
C LYS A 53 -19.48 4.76 -7.07
N GLY A 54 -18.92 5.85 -6.56
CA GLY A 54 -17.78 5.85 -5.64
C GLY A 54 -18.04 5.01 -4.39
N VAL A 55 -19.18 5.23 -3.73
CA VAL A 55 -19.62 4.46 -2.55
C VAL A 55 -19.67 2.95 -2.84
N ARG A 56 -20.28 2.56 -3.98
CA ARG A 56 -20.35 1.13 -4.34
C ARG A 56 -18.96 0.52 -4.56
N LEU A 57 -18.07 1.25 -5.22
CA LEU A 57 -16.70 0.78 -5.48
C LEU A 57 -15.87 0.75 -4.21
N ALA A 58 -15.98 1.74 -3.32
CA ALA A 58 -15.31 1.76 -2.03
C ALA A 58 -15.72 0.57 -1.15
N LYS A 59 -17.03 0.28 -1.07
CA LYS A 59 -17.55 -0.90 -0.36
C LYS A 59 -17.00 -2.22 -0.93
N ARG A 60 -16.89 -2.35 -2.25
CA ARG A 60 -16.29 -3.54 -2.87
C ARG A 60 -14.78 -3.64 -2.63
N ARG A 61 -14.08 -2.51 -2.62
CA ARG A 61 -12.64 -2.42 -2.37
C ARG A 61 -12.27 -2.75 -0.92
N GLN A 62 -13.08 -2.35 0.04
CA GLN A 62 -12.79 -2.49 1.47
C GLN A 62 -12.38 -3.91 1.90
N PRO A 63 -13.12 -4.99 1.59
CA PRO A 63 -12.70 -6.35 1.96
C PRO A 63 -11.43 -6.81 1.25
N ALA A 64 -11.22 -6.40 -0.01
CA ALA A 64 -9.99 -6.70 -0.74
C ALA A 64 -8.77 -6.04 -0.07
N MET A 65 -8.90 -4.77 0.31
CA MET A 65 -7.85 -4.03 1.00
C MET A 65 -7.57 -4.58 2.40
N ARG A 66 -8.60 -4.94 3.17
CA ARG A 66 -8.42 -5.63 4.46
C ARG A 66 -7.63 -6.93 4.32
N ARG A 67 -7.96 -7.72 3.30
CA ARG A 67 -7.22 -8.96 3.01
C ARG A 67 -5.77 -8.66 2.66
N LEU A 68 -5.52 -7.66 1.82
CA LEU A 68 -4.19 -7.28 1.39
C LEU A 68 -3.34 -6.80 2.59
N ILE A 69 -3.89 -5.95 3.46
CA ILE A 69 -3.24 -5.53 4.71
C ILE A 69 -2.88 -6.74 5.57
N ALA A 70 -3.79 -7.72 5.71
CA ALA A 70 -3.57 -8.87 6.57
C ALA A 70 -2.51 -9.84 6.07
N THR A 71 -2.39 -10.02 4.75
CA THR A 71 -1.59 -11.09 4.13
C THR A 71 -0.36 -10.57 3.38
N GLN A 72 -0.41 -9.35 2.84
CA GLN A 72 0.62 -8.75 1.99
C GLN A 72 0.69 -7.23 2.23
N PRO A 73 1.05 -6.78 3.45
CA PRO A 73 1.01 -5.37 3.83
C PRO A 73 1.87 -4.46 2.93
N HIS A 74 3.00 -4.98 2.41
CA HIS A 74 3.87 -4.26 1.49
C HIS A 74 3.20 -3.96 0.13
N LEU A 75 2.24 -4.80 -0.31
CA LEU A 75 1.43 -4.53 -1.51
C LEU A 75 0.22 -3.65 -1.21
N ALA A 76 -0.23 -3.60 0.05
CA ALA A 76 -1.33 -2.73 0.44
C ALA A 76 -0.94 -1.24 0.43
N LEU A 77 0.29 -0.92 0.85
CA LEU A 77 0.79 0.45 0.96
C LEU A 77 0.74 1.23 -0.37
N PRO A 78 1.28 0.71 -1.51
CA PRO A 78 1.21 1.43 -2.78
C PRO A 78 -0.21 1.47 -3.38
N CYS A 79 -1.11 0.62 -2.90
CA CYS A 79 -2.52 0.63 -3.32
C CYS A 79 -3.39 1.60 -2.51
N ALA A 80 -2.82 2.27 -1.50
CA ALA A 80 -3.55 3.20 -0.66
C ALA A 80 -4.06 4.41 -1.46
N VAL A 81 -5.20 4.95 -1.02
CA VAL A 81 -5.71 6.22 -1.55
C VAL A 81 -4.71 7.33 -1.21
N PRO A 82 -4.45 8.29 -2.12
CA PRO A 82 -3.57 9.42 -1.82
C PRO A 82 -3.96 10.16 -0.54
N ARG A 83 -2.98 10.59 0.26
CA ARG A 83 -3.23 11.23 1.57
C ARG A 83 -4.12 12.46 1.52
N LEU A 84 -3.98 13.25 0.46
CA LEU A 84 -4.70 14.50 0.27
C LEU A 84 -5.87 14.37 -0.72
N ALA A 85 -6.34 13.16 -1.01
CA ALA A 85 -7.49 12.97 -1.86
C ALA A 85 -8.75 13.55 -1.18
N GLU A 86 -9.33 14.56 -1.78
CA GLU A 86 -10.59 15.18 -1.32
C GLU A 86 -11.78 14.34 -1.80
N LEU A 87 -12.14 13.34 -1.00
CA LEU A 87 -13.25 12.44 -1.31
C LEU A 87 -14.47 12.74 -0.45
N PRO A 88 -15.69 12.56 -0.99
CA PRO A 88 -16.92 12.73 -0.22
C PRO A 88 -16.92 11.80 1.00
N GLU A 89 -17.43 12.29 2.12
CA GLU A 89 -17.48 11.52 3.37
C GLU A 89 -18.15 10.14 3.18
N PRO A 90 -19.27 9.99 2.43
CA PRO A 90 -19.89 8.69 2.18
C PRO A 90 -18.98 7.68 1.49
N VAL A 91 -17.96 8.13 0.76
CA VAL A 91 -16.92 7.30 0.15
C VAL A 91 -15.79 7.04 1.14
N ALA A 92 -15.27 8.12 1.74
CA ALA A 92 -14.08 8.10 2.61
C ALA A 92 -14.21 7.14 3.80
N ARG A 93 -15.39 7.04 4.42
CA ARG A 93 -15.66 6.14 5.56
C ARG A 93 -15.46 4.64 5.28
N HIS A 94 -15.37 4.24 4.01
CA HIS A 94 -15.12 2.87 3.61
C HIS A 94 -13.65 2.60 3.24
N LEU A 95 -12.81 3.61 3.32
CA LEU A 95 -11.41 3.54 2.91
C LEU A 95 -10.48 3.39 4.10
N GLU A 96 -9.26 3.00 3.81
CA GLU A 96 -8.16 3.06 4.76
C GLU A 96 -7.78 4.51 5.06
N GLN A 97 -7.26 4.71 6.26
CA GLN A 97 -6.74 5.99 6.71
C GLN A 97 -5.22 5.93 6.83
N HIS A 98 -4.54 6.96 6.37
CA HIS A 98 -3.12 7.12 6.62
C HIS A 98 -2.87 7.47 8.08
N ALA A 99 -1.92 6.80 8.69
CA ALA A 99 -1.50 7.05 10.06
C ALA A 99 0.01 7.12 10.14
N GLU A 100 0.52 8.03 10.97
CA GLU A 100 1.93 8.15 11.32
C GLU A 100 2.07 8.73 12.73
N GLY A 101 3.14 8.36 13.42
CA GLY A 101 3.39 8.83 14.78
C GLY A 101 4.42 7.98 15.50
N LEU A 102 4.63 8.31 16.77
CA LEU A 102 5.36 7.47 17.72
C LEU A 102 4.35 6.48 18.34
N ALA A 103 4.63 5.21 18.26
CA ALA A 103 3.74 4.14 18.71
C ALA A 103 4.33 3.38 19.89
N GLU A 104 3.46 2.86 20.74
CA GLU A 104 3.78 1.84 21.73
C GLU A 104 3.55 0.46 21.10
N TYR A 105 4.63 -0.30 20.96
CA TYR A 105 4.59 -1.63 20.37
C TYR A 105 4.79 -2.70 21.45
N THR A 106 3.82 -3.59 21.60
CA THR A 106 3.83 -4.66 22.59
C THR A 106 3.82 -6.02 21.92
N VAL A 107 4.73 -6.88 22.33
CA VAL A 107 4.77 -8.30 21.98
C VAL A 107 4.54 -9.12 23.22
N THR A 108 3.45 -9.87 23.25
CA THR A 108 3.11 -10.79 24.35
C THR A 108 3.27 -12.22 23.86
N VAL A 109 3.97 -13.03 24.65
CA VAL A 109 4.16 -14.45 24.39
C VAL A 109 3.48 -15.23 25.48
N ALA A 110 2.43 -15.95 25.13
CA ALA A 110 1.73 -16.86 26.05
C ALA A 110 2.07 -18.30 25.66
N CYS A 111 2.79 -19.01 26.52
CA CYS A 111 3.11 -20.42 26.36
C CYS A 111 2.16 -21.26 27.22
N GLY A 112 1.69 -22.38 26.67
CA GLY A 112 0.91 -23.35 27.43
C GLY A 112 1.76 -23.97 28.56
N GLY A 113 1.09 -24.57 29.57
CA GLY A 113 1.80 -25.23 30.69
C GLY A 113 2.71 -26.38 30.28
N PRO A 114 3.32 -27.09 31.22
CA PRO A 114 4.24 -28.20 30.95
C PRO A 114 3.65 -29.21 29.96
N GLY A 115 4.36 -29.46 28.85
CA GLY A 115 3.92 -30.36 27.78
C GLY A 115 3.36 -29.68 26.52
N HIS A 116 3.04 -28.40 26.54
CA HIS A 116 2.66 -27.64 25.34
C HIS A 116 3.88 -27.09 24.62
N ARG A 117 4.07 -27.49 23.35
CA ARG A 117 5.22 -27.05 22.50
C ARG A 117 4.97 -25.75 21.72
N THR A 118 3.78 -25.16 21.81
CA THR A 118 3.42 -23.98 21.01
C THR A 118 3.17 -22.80 21.91
N CYS A 119 3.88 -21.69 21.64
CA CYS A 119 3.61 -20.39 22.24
C CYS A 119 2.78 -19.54 21.27
N LYS A 120 1.77 -18.86 21.78
CA LYS A 120 1.00 -17.87 21.05
C LYS A 120 1.70 -16.52 21.18
N VAL A 121 2.05 -15.92 20.06
CA VAL A 121 2.63 -14.58 20.00
C VAL A 121 1.56 -13.60 19.58
N GLU A 122 1.22 -12.65 20.42
CA GLU A 122 0.33 -11.54 20.11
C GLU A 122 1.13 -10.26 19.97
N ARG A 123 0.77 -9.46 18.97
CA ARG A 123 1.40 -8.17 18.69
C ARG A 123 0.34 -7.10 18.66
N MET A 124 0.59 -6.02 19.36
CA MET A 124 -0.30 -4.87 19.46
C MET A 124 0.49 -3.59 19.26
N LEU A 125 -0.10 -2.68 18.55
CA LEU A 125 0.41 -1.33 18.36
C LEU A 125 -0.61 -0.34 18.91
N GLU A 126 -0.18 0.56 19.78
CA GLU A 126 -0.99 1.70 20.19
C GLU A 126 -0.44 2.96 19.53
N LEU A 127 -1.26 3.59 18.70
CA LEU A 127 -0.90 4.79 17.93
C LEU A 127 -2.04 5.81 18.01
N ASN A 128 -1.74 7.02 18.47
CA ASN A 128 -2.71 8.11 18.61
C ASN A 128 -3.97 7.68 19.40
N GLY A 129 -3.80 6.90 20.48
CA GLY A 129 -4.87 6.37 21.31
C GLY A 129 -5.68 5.22 20.70
N GLN A 130 -5.31 4.73 19.52
CA GLN A 130 -5.96 3.58 18.89
C GLN A 130 -5.12 2.31 19.08
N ARG A 131 -5.78 1.22 19.43
CA ARG A 131 -5.18 -0.12 19.48
C ARG A 131 -5.35 -0.82 18.13
N LEU A 132 -4.24 -1.20 17.53
CA LEU A 132 -4.16 -1.75 16.19
C LEU A 132 -3.40 -3.08 16.18
N THR A 133 -3.80 -3.98 15.28
CA THR A 133 -3.01 -5.18 14.98
C THR A 133 -1.99 -4.80 13.90
N PRO A 134 -0.68 -4.77 14.22
CA PRO A 134 0.35 -4.40 13.27
C PRO A 134 0.57 -5.51 12.24
N ARG A 135 0.75 -5.11 10.98
CA ARG A 135 1.07 -5.97 9.85
C ARG A 135 2.27 -5.38 9.14
N TRP A 136 3.40 -5.98 9.27
CA TRP A 136 4.64 -5.59 8.60
C TRP A 136 5.39 -6.80 8.06
N LEU A 137 6.21 -6.53 7.04
CA LEU A 137 7.21 -7.42 6.50
C LEU A 137 8.55 -6.70 6.56
N GLY A 138 9.63 -7.45 6.51
CA GLY A 138 10.97 -6.89 6.53
C GLY A 138 11.62 -6.94 7.91
N ARG A 139 12.63 -6.12 8.11
CA ARG A 139 13.49 -6.15 9.30
C ARG A 139 12.74 -5.87 10.60
N ARG A 140 11.72 -5.02 10.54
CA ARG A 140 10.94 -4.59 11.71
C ARG A 140 9.92 -5.63 12.19
N ALA A 141 9.64 -6.66 11.38
CA ALA A 141 8.71 -7.74 11.76
C ALA A 141 9.20 -8.57 12.98
N HIS A 142 10.49 -8.51 13.27
CA HIS A 142 11.13 -9.25 14.36
C HIS A 142 11.41 -8.41 15.62
N LEU A 143 10.96 -7.16 15.65
CA LEU A 143 11.13 -6.33 16.84
C LEU A 143 10.41 -6.92 18.05
N GLY A 144 11.05 -6.81 19.21
CA GLY A 144 10.43 -6.97 20.52
C GLY A 144 9.58 -5.74 20.90
N SER A 145 8.99 -5.78 22.10
CA SER A 145 8.25 -4.62 22.64
C SER A 145 9.14 -3.37 22.65
N LYS A 146 8.59 -2.24 22.22
CA LYS A 146 9.31 -0.97 22.11
C LYS A 146 8.36 0.22 22.29
N SER A 147 8.78 1.17 23.11
CA SER A 147 8.14 2.46 23.31
C SER A 147 8.68 3.49 22.32
N GLY A 148 7.85 4.44 21.92
CA GLY A 148 8.26 5.54 21.04
C GLY A 148 8.73 5.09 19.65
N LEU A 149 8.18 4.00 19.13
CA LEU A 149 8.54 3.45 17.83
C LEU A 149 7.98 4.33 16.71
N PRO A 150 8.81 4.97 15.86
CA PRO A 150 8.30 5.73 14.73
C PRO A 150 7.69 4.79 13.69
N VAL A 151 6.43 5.04 13.34
CA VAL A 151 5.68 4.25 12.35
C VAL A 151 4.93 5.16 11.40
N HIS A 152 4.74 4.69 10.17
CA HIS A 152 3.79 5.24 9.23
C HIS A 152 3.17 4.11 8.39
N GLY A 153 1.97 4.33 7.87
CA GLY A 153 1.26 3.32 7.09
C GLY A 153 -0.20 3.64 6.89
N ILE A 154 -1.00 2.59 6.70
CA ILE A 154 -2.45 2.69 6.50
C ILE A 154 -3.20 1.80 7.48
N VAL A 155 -4.32 2.31 7.98
CA VAL A 155 -5.18 1.64 8.96
C VAL A 155 -6.52 1.32 8.31
N LEU A 156 -6.99 0.09 8.46
CA LEU A 156 -8.33 -0.32 8.05
C LEU A 156 -8.84 -1.45 8.95
N GLY A 157 -9.99 -1.22 9.59
CA GLY A 157 -10.65 -2.25 10.41
C GLY A 157 -9.80 -2.78 11.56
N GLY A 158 -9.10 -1.90 12.27
CA GLY A 158 -8.27 -2.25 13.43
C GLY A 158 -6.94 -2.93 13.08
N GLN A 159 -6.57 -3.01 11.80
CA GLN A 159 -5.27 -3.48 11.34
C GLN A 159 -4.48 -2.33 10.72
N MET A 160 -3.17 -2.35 10.87
CA MET A 160 -2.28 -1.37 10.25
C MET A 160 -1.22 -2.07 9.42
N ALA A 161 -1.20 -1.79 8.10
CA ALA A 161 -0.02 -2.08 7.27
C ALA A 161 1.03 -1.00 7.54
N ILE A 162 2.19 -1.42 8.02
CA ILE A 162 3.27 -0.52 8.44
C ILE A 162 4.40 -0.62 7.42
N ALA A 163 4.91 0.53 6.99
CA ALA A 163 6.10 0.60 6.14
C ALA A 163 7.35 0.12 6.90
N ASP A 164 8.30 -0.47 6.19
CA ASP A 164 9.53 -0.97 6.79
C ASP A 164 10.46 0.19 7.21
N GLU A 165 10.47 1.27 6.45
CA GLU A 165 11.20 2.49 6.78
C GLU A 165 10.49 3.29 7.87
N PRO A 166 11.22 3.85 8.85
CA PRO A 166 10.62 4.68 9.91
C PRO A 166 10.18 6.06 9.40
N ALA A 167 10.85 6.58 8.37
CA ALA A 167 10.55 7.85 7.74
C ALA A 167 9.98 7.65 6.32
N ARG A 168 9.18 8.59 5.86
CA ARG A 168 8.68 8.63 4.49
C ARG A 168 8.95 9.97 3.80
N ALA A 169 9.16 9.95 2.52
CA ALA A 169 9.20 11.18 1.75
C ALA A 169 7.78 11.76 1.57
N LEU A 170 7.66 13.08 1.61
CA LEU A 170 6.43 13.77 1.21
C LEU A 170 6.25 13.68 -0.30
N ASP A 171 5.04 13.38 -0.74
CA ASP A 171 4.72 13.40 -2.17
C ASP A 171 4.57 14.84 -2.72
N ALA A 172 4.36 14.95 -4.03
CA ALA A 172 4.26 16.25 -4.70
C ALA A 172 3.05 17.08 -4.20
N ALA A 173 1.92 16.42 -3.93
CA ALA A 173 0.70 17.09 -3.47
C ALA A 173 0.89 17.60 -2.03
N GLU A 174 1.49 16.80 -1.15
CA GLU A 174 1.82 17.21 0.23
C GLU A 174 2.80 18.39 0.23
N LYS A 175 3.83 18.37 -0.62
CA LYS A 175 4.78 19.49 -0.75
C LYS A 175 4.07 20.76 -1.24
N SER A 176 3.22 20.63 -2.27
CA SER A 176 2.43 21.76 -2.78
C SER A 176 1.52 22.37 -1.72
N ALA A 177 0.79 21.54 -0.98
CA ALA A 177 -0.10 21.98 0.10
C ALA A 177 0.64 22.71 1.22
N LEU A 178 1.94 22.44 1.39
CA LEU A 178 2.81 23.09 2.37
C LEU A 178 3.61 24.28 1.82
N GLY A 179 3.42 24.63 0.54
CA GLY A 179 4.21 25.67 -0.13
C GLY A 179 5.69 25.32 -0.29
N LEU A 180 6.05 24.03 -0.30
CA LEU A 180 7.43 23.59 -0.37
C LEU A 180 7.87 23.45 -1.84
N PRO A 181 9.17 23.71 -2.14
CA PRO A 181 9.70 23.52 -3.49
C PRO A 181 9.57 22.07 -3.96
N ALA A 182 9.14 21.87 -5.23
CA ALA A 182 8.96 20.54 -5.79
C ALA A 182 10.25 19.70 -5.83
N ASN A 183 11.39 20.37 -6.03
CA ASN A 183 12.72 19.74 -6.10
C ASN A 183 13.36 19.48 -4.74
N GLN A 184 12.76 19.93 -3.64
CA GLN A 184 13.25 19.67 -2.29
C GLN A 184 12.69 18.32 -1.78
N THR A 185 13.57 17.48 -1.23
CA THR A 185 13.13 16.30 -0.49
C THR A 185 12.84 16.68 0.94
N VAL A 186 11.64 16.36 1.38
CA VAL A 186 11.20 16.54 2.76
C VAL A 186 10.76 15.19 3.29
N LEU A 187 11.36 14.77 4.40
CA LEU A 187 11.01 13.54 5.09
C LEU A 187 10.07 13.84 6.27
N SER A 188 9.12 12.94 6.49
CA SER A 188 8.30 12.89 7.69
C SER A 188 8.71 11.70 8.53
N LEU A 189 9.11 11.93 9.76
CA LEU A 189 9.38 10.92 10.76
C LEU A 189 8.39 11.11 11.91
N ALA A 190 7.45 10.18 12.04
CA ALA A 190 6.39 10.23 13.06
C ALA A 190 5.63 11.58 13.09
N GLY A 191 5.41 12.18 11.92
CA GLY A 191 4.76 13.48 11.77
C GLY A 191 5.70 14.69 11.86
N ALA A 192 6.89 14.55 12.42
CA ALA A 192 7.93 15.60 12.36
C ALA A 192 8.54 15.66 10.96
N ARG A 193 8.63 16.87 10.40
CA ARG A 193 9.10 17.09 9.03
C ARG A 193 10.48 17.72 9.02
N ARG A 194 11.38 17.19 8.20
CA ARG A 194 12.71 17.75 7.94
C ARG A 194 12.95 17.85 6.44
N ALA A 195 13.42 19.02 6.02
CA ALA A 195 13.91 19.24 4.68
C ALA A 195 15.37 18.81 4.57
N PHE A 196 15.70 18.14 3.47
CA PHE A 196 17.06 17.72 3.15
C PHE A 196 17.46 18.29 1.80
N ASP A 197 18.67 18.81 1.73
CA ASP A 197 19.30 19.14 0.46
C ASP A 197 19.87 17.86 -0.16
N LEU A 198 19.16 17.31 -1.14
CA LEU A 198 19.59 16.11 -1.86
C LEU A 198 20.92 16.28 -2.58
N GLY A 199 21.23 17.48 -3.06
CA GLY A 199 22.52 17.75 -3.69
C GLY A 199 23.68 17.59 -2.70
N TRP A 200 23.52 18.10 -1.50
CA TRP A 200 24.49 17.94 -0.43
C TRP A 200 24.64 16.48 0.02
N LEU A 201 23.52 15.76 0.16
CA LEU A 201 23.51 14.36 0.54
C LEU A 201 24.12 13.45 -0.54
N ARG A 202 23.76 13.63 -1.82
CA ARG A 202 24.36 12.88 -2.93
C ARG A 202 25.87 13.06 -3.01
N ASN A 203 26.37 14.28 -2.82
CA ASN A 203 27.79 14.55 -2.83
C ASN A 203 28.53 13.92 -1.64
N ARG A 204 27.84 13.70 -0.53
CA ARG A 204 28.45 13.20 0.71
C ARG A 204 28.42 11.68 0.85
N ILE A 205 27.39 11.00 0.35
CA ILE A 205 27.23 9.54 0.47
C ILE A 205 27.29 8.81 -0.87
N GLY A 206 27.31 9.53 -1.98
CA GLY A 206 27.44 8.93 -3.32
C GLY A 206 26.31 7.96 -3.72
N GLY A 207 25.16 8.04 -3.05
CA GLY A 207 24.10 7.08 -3.15
C GLY A 207 22.89 7.52 -3.95
N SER A 208 21.98 6.57 -4.18
CA SER A 208 20.65 6.81 -4.77
C SER A 208 19.74 7.54 -3.78
N ASP A 209 18.61 8.12 -4.25
CA ASP A 209 17.64 8.80 -3.40
C ASP A 209 17.08 7.90 -2.27
N ALA A 210 17.04 6.57 -2.49
CA ALA A 210 16.62 5.59 -1.50
C ALA A 210 17.65 5.42 -0.38
N GLU A 211 18.94 5.38 -0.69
CA GLU A 211 20.04 5.29 0.30
C GLU A 211 20.16 6.57 1.12
N VAL A 212 19.88 7.73 0.48
CA VAL A 212 19.81 9.03 1.15
C VAL A 212 18.67 9.06 2.17
N ALA A 213 17.50 8.53 1.81
CA ALA A 213 16.35 8.45 2.71
C ALA A 213 16.62 7.51 3.90
N GLU A 214 17.31 6.39 3.68
CA GLU A 214 17.71 5.45 4.72
C GLU A 214 18.74 6.09 5.69
N ALA A 215 19.75 6.78 5.18
CA ALA A 215 20.75 7.46 5.99
C ALA A 215 20.17 8.64 6.81
N ALA A 216 19.12 9.30 6.30
CA ALA A 216 18.46 10.40 7.01
C ALA A 216 17.49 9.93 8.11
N SER A 217 17.14 8.64 8.13
CA SER A 217 16.24 8.04 9.12
C SER A 217 16.94 7.32 10.26
N GLY A 218 18.27 7.16 10.20
CA GLY A 218 19.13 6.62 11.28
C GLY A 218 19.66 7.72 12.17
#